data_b81d0a0b59de1f73852f9836b653a838
#
_entry.id   b81d0a0b59de1f73852f9836b653a838
#
_cell.length_a   1.000
_cell.length_b   1.000
_cell.length_c   1.000
_cell.angle_alpha   90.00
_cell.angle_beta   90.00
_cell.angle_gamma   90.00
#
_symmetry.space_group_name_H-M   'P 1'
#
loop_
_entity.id
_entity.type
_entity.pdbx_description
1 polymer ?
#
loop_
_entity_poly.entity_id
_entity_poly.type
_entity_poly.pdbx_seq_one_letter_code
_entity_poly.pdbx_strand_id
1 'polypeptide(L)'
;MTKQELEKKLAAYRSELRKMGVVSLAVFGSVARNDSTQQSDIDLLVDFDRDIGLFYLFEIQHRLEEIIGVSKIDLIQKGALHPALKEQILSEAVNVA
;
A
#
# COMPACT_ATOMS: atom_id res chain seq x y z
N MET A 1 0.25 -6.87 -12.27
CA MET A 1 -0.72 -5.80 -12.01
C MET A 1 -0.07 -4.45 -12.27
N THR A 2 -0.76 -3.55 -12.92
CA THR A 2 -0.27 -2.19 -13.18
C THR A 2 -0.72 -1.22 -12.09
N LYS A 3 -0.09 -0.04 -12.03
CA LYS A 3 -0.51 1.03 -11.12
C LYS A 3 -1.97 1.42 -11.38
N GLN A 4 -2.36 1.49 -12.62
CA GLN A 4 -3.71 1.88 -13.03
C GLN A 4 -4.76 0.86 -12.57
N GLU A 5 -4.48 -0.43 -12.69
CA GLU A 5 -5.36 -1.48 -12.20
C GLU A 5 -5.51 -1.42 -10.68
N LEU A 6 -4.41 -1.21 -9.97
CA LEU A 6 -4.39 -1.09 -8.52
C LEU A 6 -5.20 0.11 -8.06
N GLU A 7 -4.99 1.25 -8.68
CA GLU A 7 -5.71 2.50 -8.37
C GLU A 7 -7.21 2.34 -8.59
N LYS A 8 -7.59 1.69 -9.68
CA LYS A 8 -9.00 1.44 -10.00
C LYS A 8 -9.67 0.55 -8.97
N LYS A 9 -9.00 -0.50 -8.54
CA LYS A 9 -9.53 -1.41 -7.51
C LYS A 9 -9.69 -0.71 -6.17
N LEU A 10 -8.73 0.10 -5.78
CA LEU A 10 -8.76 0.81 -4.50
C LEU A 10 -9.77 1.95 -4.48
N ALA A 11 -10.04 2.57 -5.63
CA ALA A 11 -10.97 3.70 -5.70
C ALA A 11 -12.38 3.34 -5.21
N ALA A 12 -12.83 2.12 -5.46
CA ALA A 12 -14.15 1.65 -5.04
C ALA A 12 -14.27 1.50 -3.52
N TYR A 13 -13.14 1.40 -2.81
CA TYR A 13 -13.10 1.14 -1.37
C TYR A 13 -12.53 2.32 -0.57
N ARG A 14 -12.43 3.48 -1.19
CA ARG A 14 -11.81 4.66 -0.57
C ARG A 14 -12.48 5.06 0.75
N SER A 15 -13.81 5.02 0.81
CA SER A 15 -14.55 5.33 2.04
C SER A 15 -14.26 4.33 3.15
N GLU A 16 -14.20 3.05 2.82
CA GLU A 16 -13.88 2.01 3.79
C GLU A 16 -12.47 2.22 4.37
N LEU A 17 -11.50 2.50 3.51
CA LEU A 17 -10.12 2.73 3.92
C LEU A 17 -10.02 3.95 4.85
N ARG A 18 -10.74 5.01 4.55
CA ARG A 18 -10.79 6.20 5.40
C ARG A 18 -11.33 5.89 6.78
N LYS A 19 -12.38 5.07 6.87
CA LYS A 19 -12.95 4.64 8.15
C LYS A 19 -11.96 3.83 8.97
N MET A 20 -11.08 3.11 8.32
CA MET A 20 -10.02 2.35 8.98
C MET A 20 -8.83 3.20 9.41
N GLY A 21 -8.84 4.49 9.10
CA GLY A 21 -7.78 5.41 9.47
C GLY A 21 -6.71 5.61 8.41
N VAL A 22 -6.89 5.03 7.24
CA VAL A 22 -5.92 5.17 6.13
C VAL A 22 -6.09 6.55 5.49
N VAL A 23 -5.06 7.38 5.56
CA VAL A 23 -5.05 8.69 4.91
C VAL A 23 -4.42 8.65 3.54
N SER A 24 -3.45 7.77 3.32
CA SER A 24 -2.84 7.63 2.01
C SER A 24 -2.30 6.21 1.81
N LEU A 25 -2.34 5.78 0.56
CA LEU A 25 -1.70 4.56 0.10
C LEU A 25 -0.89 4.88 -1.14
N ALA A 26 0.34 4.41 -1.16
CA ALA A 26 1.21 4.56 -2.31
C ALA A 26 1.83 3.21 -2.66
N VAL A 27 2.04 2.96 -3.93
CA VAL A 27 2.74 1.77 -4.40
C VAL A 27 4.19 2.13 -4.70
N PHE A 28 5.10 1.24 -4.34
CA PHE A 28 6.51 1.41 -4.68
C PHE A 28 7.07 0.07 -5.19
N GLY A 29 8.36 0.01 -5.49
CA GLY A 29 8.97 -1.20 -6.00
C GLY A 29 8.58 -1.52 -7.43
N SER A 30 8.43 -2.80 -7.76
CA SER A 30 8.24 -3.26 -9.14
C SER A 30 6.95 -2.74 -9.79
N VAL A 31 5.85 -2.65 -9.03
CA VAL A 31 4.59 -2.13 -9.57
C VAL A 31 4.71 -0.65 -9.92
N ALA A 32 5.38 0.13 -9.06
CA ALA A 32 5.60 1.55 -9.33
C ALA A 32 6.44 1.77 -10.58
N ARG A 33 7.37 0.87 -10.86
CA ARG A 33 8.24 0.95 -12.04
C ARG A 33 7.65 0.31 -13.29
N ASN A 34 6.45 -0.30 -13.19
CA ASN A 34 5.79 -1.04 -14.27
C ASN A 34 6.60 -2.26 -14.76
N ASP A 35 7.43 -2.82 -13.93
CA ASP A 35 8.21 -4.02 -14.26
C ASP A 35 7.79 -5.24 -13.44
N SER A 36 6.61 -5.19 -12.82
CA SER A 36 6.07 -6.29 -12.04
C SER A 36 5.56 -7.42 -12.94
N THR A 37 5.71 -8.64 -12.44
CA THR A 37 5.09 -9.82 -13.03
C THR A 37 3.88 -10.22 -12.18
N GLN A 38 3.09 -11.20 -12.64
CA GLN A 38 1.96 -11.72 -11.87
C GLN A 38 2.39 -12.35 -10.54
N GLN A 39 3.65 -12.75 -10.43
CA GLN A 39 4.21 -13.39 -9.25
C GLN A 39 4.90 -12.41 -8.31
N SER A 40 5.06 -11.17 -8.71
CA SER A 40 5.71 -10.15 -7.88
C SER A 40 4.78 -9.73 -6.75
N ASP A 41 5.35 -9.56 -5.54
CA ASP A 41 4.63 -9.00 -4.42
C ASP A 41 4.33 -7.52 -4.69
N ILE A 42 3.22 -7.06 -4.13
CA ILE A 42 2.86 -5.65 -4.22
C ILE A 42 3.36 -4.96 -2.96
N ASP A 43 4.20 -3.95 -3.14
CA ASP A 43 4.76 -3.16 -2.05
C ASP A 43 3.93 -1.89 -1.88
N LEU A 44 3.27 -1.76 -0.73
CA LEU A 44 2.43 -0.62 -0.41
C LEU A 44 2.98 0.15 0.78
N LEU A 45 2.94 1.46 0.67
CA LEU A 45 3.28 2.38 1.72
C LEU A 45 1.99 3.01 2.23
N VAL A 46 1.71 2.87 3.52
CA VAL A 46 0.47 3.35 4.12
C VAL A 46 0.76 4.42 5.17
N ASP A 47 -0.08 5.44 5.20
CA ASP A 47 -0.08 6.44 6.25
C ASP A 47 -1.44 6.45 6.94
N PHE A 48 -1.44 6.59 8.26
CA PHE A 48 -2.65 6.58 9.08
C PHE A 48 -2.86 7.92 9.77
N ASP A 49 -4.10 8.23 10.10
CA ASP A 49 -4.45 9.43 10.84
C ASP A 49 -4.31 9.26 12.36
N ARG A 50 -3.84 8.08 12.80
CA ARG A 50 -3.70 7.72 14.22
C ARG A 50 -2.58 6.71 14.39
N ASP A 51 -2.14 6.52 15.62
CA ASP A 51 -1.21 5.46 15.95
C ASP A 51 -1.95 4.12 15.94
N ILE A 52 -1.37 3.13 15.29
CA ILE A 52 -1.95 1.79 15.23
C ILE A 52 -0.95 0.75 15.73
N GLY A 53 -1.48 -0.33 16.27
CA GLY A 53 -0.67 -1.47 16.68
C GLY A 53 -0.42 -2.44 15.53
N LEU A 54 0.47 -3.39 15.79
CA LEU A 54 0.89 -4.38 14.80
C LEU A 54 -0.28 -5.26 14.32
N PHE A 55 -1.15 -5.65 15.24
CA PHE A 55 -2.30 -6.50 14.88
C PHE A 55 -3.26 -5.78 13.95
N TYR A 56 -3.48 -4.49 14.20
CA TYR A 56 -4.33 -3.69 13.32
C TYR A 56 -3.72 -3.54 11.94
N LEU A 57 -2.40 -3.40 11.88
CA LEU A 57 -1.69 -3.34 10.59
C LEU A 57 -1.92 -4.62 9.79
N PHE A 58 -1.88 -5.78 10.44
CA PHE A 58 -2.16 -7.05 9.78
C PHE A 58 -3.61 -7.15 9.30
N GLU A 59 -4.57 -6.64 10.07
CA GLU A 59 -5.97 -6.60 9.64
C GLU A 59 -6.13 -5.77 8.37
N ILE A 60 -5.49 -4.60 8.31
CA ILE A 60 -5.51 -3.74 7.14
C ILE A 60 -4.86 -4.46 5.95
N GLN A 61 -3.74 -5.12 6.17
CA GLN A 61 -3.05 -5.87 5.14
C GLN A 61 -3.94 -6.96 4.53
N HIS A 62 -4.60 -7.74 5.37
CA HIS A 62 -5.53 -8.78 4.91
C HIS A 62 -6.69 -8.19 4.11
N ARG A 63 -7.25 -7.09 4.60
CA ARG A 63 -8.35 -6.45 3.89
C ARG A 63 -7.92 -5.92 2.52
N LEU A 64 -6.73 -5.35 2.43
CA LEU A 64 -6.19 -4.89 1.16
C LEU A 64 -5.94 -6.05 0.19
N GLU A 65 -5.48 -7.18 0.69
CA GLU A 65 -5.31 -8.38 -0.12
C GLU A 65 -6.64 -8.84 -0.73
N GLU A 66 -7.71 -8.80 0.05
CA GLU A 66 -9.05 -9.12 -0.44
C GLU A 66 -9.53 -8.12 -1.49
N ILE A 67 -9.38 -6.82 -1.22
CA ILE A 67 -9.81 -5.76 -2.13
C ILE A 67 -9.07 -5.84 -3.46
N ILE A 68 -7.77 -6.03 -3.41
CA ILE A 68 -6.92 -6.05 -4.60
C ILE A 68 -7.01 -7.41 -5.32
N GLY A 69 -7.33 -8.46 -4.58
CA GLY A 69 -7.46 -9.80 -5.14
C GLY A 69 -6.14 -10.52 -5.35
N VAL A 70 -5.16 -10.26 -4.48
CA VAL A 70 -3.85 -10.92 -4.51
C VAL A 70 -3.60 -11.67 -3.21
N SER A 71 -2.71 -12.65 -3.25
CA SER A 71 -2.45 -13.49 -2.10
C SER A 71 -1.47 -12.86 -1.11
N LYS A 72 -0.68 -11.88 -1.54
CA LYS A 72 0.34 -11.29 -0.68
C LYS A 72 0.61 -9.83 -1.03
N ILE A 73 0.63 -9.01 0.02
CA ILE A 73 0.99 -7.60 -0.04
C ILE A 73 2.03 -7.35 1.04
N ASP A 74 3.07 -6.60 0.73
CA ASP A 74 3.99 -6.06 1.72
C ASP A 74 3.51 -4.67 2.09
N LEU A 75 3.01 -4.50 3.31
CA LEU A 75 2.45 -3.24 3.78
C LEU A 75 3.41 -2.62 4.80
N ILE A 76 3.90 -1.43 4.48
CA ILE A 76 4.85 -0.71 5.31
C ILE A 76 4.24 0.62 5.74
N GLN A 77 4.28 0.93 7.04
CA GLN A 77 3.88 2.23 7.53
C GLN A 77 4.92 3.28 7.15
N LYS A 78 4.44 4.41 6.64
CA LYS A 78 5.30 5.51 6.24
C LYS A 78 6.20 5.99 7.40
N GLY A 79 5.65 6.05 8.61
CA GLY A 79 6.41 6.47 9.79
C GLY A 79 7.44 5.46 10.28
N ALA A 80 7.38 4.21 9.80
CA ALA A 80 8.29 3.14 10.21
C ALA A 80 9.44 2.93 9.23
N LEU A 81 9.54 3.74 8.17
CA LEU A 81 10.61 3.62 7.20
C LEU A 81 11.97 3.91 7.82
N HIS A 82 12.94 3.04 7.54
CA HIS A 82 14.31 3.26 7.96
C HIS A 82 14.86 4.52 7.27
N PRO A 83 15.52 5.44 8.03
CA PRO A 83 15.99 6.70 7.45
C PRO A 83 16.87 6.56 6.22
N ALA A 84 17.68 5.51 6.15
CA ALA A 84 18.57 5.26 5.01
C ALA A 84 17.81 4.93 3.72
N LEU A 85 16.59 4.38 3.83
CA LEU A 85 15.76 3.97 2.69
C LEU A 85 14.61 4.93 2.41
N LYS A 86 14.30 5.80 3.37
CA LYS A 86 13.12 6.66 3.33
C LYS A 86 13.08 7.52 2.08
N GLU A 87 14.17 8.19 1.78
CA GLU A 87 14.23 9.11 0.65
C GLU A 87 14.06 8.38 -0.67
N GLN A 88 14.71 7.23 -0.82
CA GLN A 88 14.60 6.42 -2.04
C GLN A 88 13.17 5.91 -2.24
N ILE A 89 12.56 5.34 -1.20
CA ILE A 89 11.22 4.79 -1.27
C ILE A 89 10.21 5.89 -1.58
N LEU A 90 10.30 7.04 -0.90
CA LEU A 90 9.39 8.16 -1.13
C LEU A 90 9.53 8.74 -2.52
N SER A 91 10.74 8.74 -3.10
CA SER A 91 10.93 9.24 -4.46
C SER A 91 10.33 8.32 -5.52
N GLU A 92 10.24 7.01 -5.24
CA GLU A 92 9.67 6.02 -6.16
C GLU A 92 8.15 5.84 -5.95
N ALA A 93 7.63 6.16 -4.79
CA ALA A 93 6.25 5.87 -4.44
C ALA A 93 5.26 6.68 -5.26
N VAL A 94 4.22 6.00 -5.75
CA VAL A 94 3.14 6.61 -6.52
C VAL A 94 1.84 6.43 -5.75
N ASN A 95 1.17 7.54 -5.48
CA ASN A 95 -0.07 7.51 -4.73
C ASN A 95 -1.16 6.79 -5.51
N VAL A 96 -1.85 5.84 -4.86
CA VAL A 96 -2.91 5.05 -5.48
C VAL A 96 -4.25 5.15 -4.73
N ALA A 97 -4.26 5.81 -3.59
CA ALA A 97 -5.52 6.06 -2.86
C ALA A 97 -5.41 7.27 -1.93
#